data_0078b1174ed1b0c9e8bbbb03d89620c4
#
_entry.id   0078b1174ed1b0c9e8bbbb03d89620c4
#
_cell.length_a   1.000
_cell.length_b   1.000
_cell.length_c   1.000
_cell.angle_alpha   90.00
_cell.angle_beta   90.00
_cell.angle_gamma   90.00
#
_symmetry.space_group_name_H-M   'P 1'
#
loop_
_entity.id
_entity.type
_entity.pdbx_description
1 polymer ?
#
loop_
_entity_poly.entity_id
_entity_poly.type
_entity_poly.pdbx_seq_one_letter_code
_entity_poly.pdbx_strand_id
1 'polypeptide(L)'
;MAGRGRRSSGANSGGRSGGHKYPRSARVGETLREIIAEELVRIDDERLAFVTVTGIEVDNELNRAHVYFDSLAGEEADEEIIEALTAHRARLQSSIAKQIRTKKTPILDFRPDIALRSAERIDDILREDRQRRGQA
;
A
#
# COMPACT_ATOMS: atom_id res chain seq x y z
N MET A 1 46.91 -11.53 -9.36
CA MET A 1 46.44 -11.50 -9.29
C MET A 1 45.51 -11.11 -9.35
N ALA A 2 45.18 -11.04 -9.41
CA ALA A 2 44.33 -10.75 -9.45
C ALA A 2 43.36 -10.45 -9.49
N GLY A 3 43.02 -10.35 -9.59
CA GLY A 3 42.02 -10.02 -9.58
C GLY A 3 41.21 -9.74 -9.67
N ARG A 4 41.15 -9.62 -9.72
CA ARG A 4 40.43 -9.39 -9.74
C ARG A 4 39.35 -8.96 -9.96
N GLY A 5 39.18 -8.82 -10.01
CA GLY A 5 38.19 -8.35 -10.08
C GLY A 5 37.38 -8.13 -10.41
N ARG A 6 37.34 -8.20 -10.43
CA ARG A 6 36.54 -8.02 -10.62
C ARG A 6 35.46 -7.68 -10.76
N ARG A 7 35.31 -7.48 -10.69
CA ARG A 7 34.47 -7.22 -10.74
C ARG A 7 33.48 -6.85 -11.08
N SER A 8 33.42 -6.76 -11.19
CA SER A 8 32.56 -6.42 -11.37
C SER A 8 31.67 -6.23 -11.58
N SER A 9 31.74 -6.21 -11.60
CA SER A 9 30.85 -6.02 -11.69
C SER A 9 29.94 -5.81 -11.89
N GLY A 10 29.93 -5.68 -12.01
CA GLY A 10 28.98 -5.38 -12.10
C GLY A 10 28.21 -5.15 -12.34
N ALA A 11 28.28 -5.20 -12.41
CA ALA A 11 27.42 -4.94 -12.56
C ALA A 11 26.66 -4.65 -12.90
N ASN A 12 26.64 -4.54 -12.99
CA ASN A 12 25.81 -4.28 -13.22
C ASN A 12 25.00 -4.03 -13.55
N SER A 13 25.11 -3.94 -13.71
CA SER A 13 24.36 -3.70 -14.03
C SER A 13 23.47 -3.70 -14.27
N GLY A 14 23.38 -3.84 -14.35
CA GLY A 14 22.45 -3.84 -14.59
C GLY A 14 21.64 -3.61 -14.63
N GLY A 15 21.49 -3.48 -14.38
CA GLY A 15 20.56 -3.33 -14.31
C GLY A 15 19.95 -2.70 -14.64
N ARG A 16 19.95 -2.39 -14.85
CA ARG A 16 19.24 -1.88 -15.09
C ARG A 16 18.43 -1.84 -15.76
N SER A 17 18.48 -1.95 -15.98
CA SER A 17 17.71 -1.82 -16.62
C SER A 17 16.61 -1.81 -16.58
N GLY A 18 16.62 -2.01 -16.64
CA GLY A 18 15.45 -2.08 -16.76
C GLY A 18 14.68 -1.57 -16.02
N GLY A 19 15.19 -1.52 -15.46
CA GLY A 19 14.56 -1.23 -14.60
C GLY A 19 13.54 -0.43 -14.57
N HIS A 20 13.49 0.17 -15.25
CA HIS A 20 12.56 0.98 -15.18
C HIS A 20 11.45 0.55 -14.61
N LYS A 21 11.51 -0.18 -14.11
CA LYS A 21 10.45 -0.57 -13.67
C LYS A 21 10.18 -0.01 -12.38
N TYR A 22 9.79 -0.76 -11.44
CA TYR A 22 9.33 -0.28 -10.16
C TYR A 22 10.49 -0.07 -9.23
N PRO A 23 10.57 1.06 -8.50
CA PRO A 23 11.59 1.21 -7.50
C PRO A 23 11.45 0.14 -6.42
N ARG A 24 12.52 -0.09 -5.72
CA ARG A 24 12.55 -1.10 -4.66
C ARG A 24 11.47 -0.83 -3.61
N SER A 25 11.25 0.45 -3.27
CA SER A 25 10.24 0.80 -2.29
C SER A 25 8.83 0.43 -2.76
N ALA A 26 8.57 0.48 -4.06
CA ALA A 26 7.26 0.09 -4.59
C ALA A 26 7.03 -1.40 -4.46
N ARG A 27 8.08 -2.21 -4.65
CA ARG A 27 7.97 -3.66 -4.49
C ARG A 27 7.74 -4.04 -3.04
N VAL A 28 8.44 -3.38 -2.14
CA VAL A 28 8.25 -3.60 -0.71
C VAL A 28 6.82 -3.21 -0.33
N GLY A 29 6.33 -2.08 -0.86
CA GLY A 29 4.98 -1.64 -0.59
C GLY A 29 3.93 -2.66 -0.99
N GLU A 30 4.10 -3.29 -2.15
CA GLU A 30 3.15 -4.29 -2.61
C GLU A 30 3.16 -5.52 -1.71
N THR A 31 4.33 -5.94 -1.28
CA THR A 31 4.46 -7.07 -0.35
C THR A 31 3.81 -6.74 0.99
N LEU A 32 4.03 -5.53 1.50
CA LEU A 32 3.42 -5.10 2.75
C LEU A 32 1.90 -5.05 2.64
N ARG A 33 1.40 -4.58 1.50
CA ARG A 33 -0.05 -4.52 1.28
C ARG A 33 -0.68 -5.90 1.40
N GLU A 34 -0.05 -6.89 0.79
CA GLU A 34 -0.55 -8.26 0.86
C GLU A 34 -0.55 -8.79 2.28
N ILE A 35 0.52 -8.54 3.03
CA ILE A 35 0.62 -9.01 4.40
C ILE A 35 -0.46 -8.36 5.27
N ILE A 36 -0.64 -7.06 5.13
CA ILE A 36 -1.62 -6.34 5.92
C ILE A 36 -3.04 -6.78 5.56
N ALA A 37 -3.32 -6.94 4.27
CA ALA A 37 -4.64 -7.37 3.84
C ALA A 37 -4.98 -8.74 4.41
N GLU A 38 -4.04 -9.67 4.41
CA GLU A 38 -4.25 -10.99 4.97
C GLU A 38 -4.48 -10.94 6.47
N GLU A 39 -3.70 -10.10 7.16
CA GLU A 39 -3.82 -10.01 8.61
C GLU A 39 -5.13 -9.35 9.03
N LEU A 40 -5.60 -8.37 8.26
CA LEU A 40 -6.87 -7.71 8.57
C LEU A 40 -8.05 -8.68 8.56
N VAL A 41 -8.01 -9.67 7.69
CA VAL A 41 -9.07 -10.68 7.64
C VAL A 41 -9.14 -11.46 8.95
N ARG A 42 -8.02 -11.59 9.64
CA ARG A 42 -7.95 -12.33 10.90
C ARG A 42 -8.28 -11.51 12.13
N ILE A 43 -8.38 -10.20 11.98
CA ILE A 43 -8.70 -9.33 13.10
C ILE A 43 -10.22 -9.25 13.25
N ASP A 44 -10.68 -9.61 14.43
CA ASP A 44 -12.12 -9.58 14.72
C ASP A 44 -12.47 -8.22 15.32
N ASP A 45 -12.68 -7.25 14.44
CA ASP A 45 -13.04 -5.89 14.83
C ASP A 45 -14.08 -5.39 13.83
N GLU A 46 -15.29 -5.15 14.31
CA GLU A 46 -16.40 -4.74 13.45
C GLU A 46 -16.11 -3.47 12.68
N ARG A 47 -15.31 -2.59 13.26
CA ARG A 47 -14.96 -1.32 12.60
C ARG A 47 -14.17 -1.55 11.31
N LEU A 48 -13.55 -2.72 11.16
CA LEU A 48 -12.72 -3.04 10.00
C LEU A 48 -13.42 -3.98 9.00
N ALA A 49 -14.68 -4.28 9.22
CA ALA A 49 -15.39 -5.28 8.43
C ALA A 49 -15.45 -4.95 6.93
N PHE A 50 -15.54 -3.68 6.57
CA PHE A 50 -15.69 -3.27 5.18
C PHE A 50 -14.50 -2.49 4.66
N VAL A 51 -13.34 -2.65 5.30
CA VAL A 51 -12.14 -1.91 4.95
C VAL A 51 -11.28 -2.70 3.96
N THR A 52 -10.82 -2.02 2.94
CA THR A 52 -9.90 -2.59 1.95
C THR A 52 -8.63 -1.75 1.94
N VAL A 53 -7.48 -2.40 1.99
CA VAL A 53 -6.20 -1.70 1.81
C VAL A 53 -5.97 -1.56 0.32
N THR A 54 -5.92 -0.33 -0.16
CA THR A 54 -5.82 -0.04 -1.58
C THR A 54 -4.39 0.12 -2.06
N GLY A 55 -3.48 0.50 -1.17
CA GLY A 55 -2.09 0.65 -1.54
C GLY A 55 -1.24 1.05 -0.35
N ILE A 56 0.06 0.98 -0.53
CA ILE A 56 1.01 1.39 0.50
C ILE A 56 2.16 2.12 -0.17
N GLU A 57 2.51 3.28 0.39
CA GLU A 57 3.69 4.01 -0.03
C GLU A 57 4.75 3.91 1.06
N VAL A 58 5.91 3.40 0.71
CA VAL A 58 7.01 3.23 1.65
C VAL A 58 8.10 4.22 1.27
N ASP A 59 8.67 4.91 2.25
CA ASP A 59 9.75 5.84 1.94
C ASP A 59 11.02 5.04 1.57
N ASN A 60 11.97 5.72 0.93
CA ASN A 60 13.17 5.05 0.43
C ASN A 60 14.02 4.41 1.52
N GLU A 61 13.92 4.93 2.71
CA GLU A 61 14.69 4.41 3.84
C GLU A 61 13.93 3.39 4.67
N LEU A 62 12.70 3.08 4.26
CA LEU A 62 11.84 2.11 4.94
C LEU A 62 11.53 2.52 6.39
N ASN A 63 11.48 3.82 6.65
CA ASN A 63 11.14 4.32 7.99
C ASN A 63 9.64 4.40 8.22
N ARG A 64 8.90 4.78 7.19
CA ARG A 64 7.45 4.93 7.29
C ARG A 64 6.76 4.30 6.09
N ALA A 65 5.58 3.77 6.35
CA ALA A 65 4.72 3.24 5.31
C ALA A 65 3.34 3.87 5.48
N HIS A 66 2.89 4.58 4.45
CA HIS A 66 1.54 5.14 4.44
C HIS A 66 0.61 4.10 3.86
N VAL A 67 -0.29 3.61 4.70
CA VAL A 67 -1.24 2.57 4.31
C VAL A 67 -2.55 3.25 3.93
N TYR A 68 -2.92 3.12 2.68
CA TYR A 68 -4.15 3.73 2.17
C TYR A 68 -5.29 2.73 2.21
N PHE A 69 -6.46 3.19 2.61
CA PHE A 69 -7.62 2.32 2.71
C PHE A 69 -8.86 2.97 2.10
N ASP A 70 -9.81 2.14 1.76
CA ASP A 70 -11.15 2.57 1.39
C ASP A 70 -12.14 1.71 2.19
N SER A 71 -13.37 2.15 2.25
CA SER A 71 -14.39 1.46 3.01
C SER A 71 -15.76 1.60 2.36
N LEU A 72 -16.51 0.51 2.38
CA LEU A 72 -17.88 0.54 1.91
C LEU A 72 -18.80 1.29 2.89
N ALA A 73 -18.33 1.58 4.09
CA ALA A 73 -19.11 2.30 5.10
C ALA A 73 -19.16 3.81 4.85
N GLY A 74 -18.38 4.31 3.89
CA GLY A 74 -18.41 5.73 3.56
C GLY A 74 -17.39 6.55 4.32
N GLU A 75 -17.26 7.81 3.93
CA GLU A 75 -16.28 8.72 4.53
C GLU A 75 -16.52 8.98 6.02
N GLU A 76 -17.75 8.91 6.44
CA GLU A 76 -18.08 9.17 7.84
C GLU A 76 -17.43 8.18 8.78
N ALA A 77 -17.07 7.00 8.29
CA ALA A 77 -16.44 5.98 9.12
C ALA A 77 -14.92 6.12 9.19
N ASP A 78 -14.32 7.03 8.43
CA ASP A 78 -12.86 7.12 8.32
C ASP A 78 -12.15 7.30 9.65
N GLU A 79 -12.62 8.19 10.48
CA GLU A 79 -11.96 8.42 11.78
C GLU A 79 -11.98 7.18 12.65
N GLU A 80 -13.11 6.50 12.68
CA GLU A 80 -13.25 5.29 13.46
C GLU A 80 -12.37 4.18 12.91
N ILE A 81 -12.25 4.10 11.60
CA ILE A 81 -11.40 3.11 10.96
C ILE A 81 -9.92 3.38 11.28
N ILE A 82 -9.50 4.65 11.19
CA ILE A 82 -8.12 5.02 11.53
C ILE A 82 -7.82 4.65 12.98
N GLU A 83 -8.76 4.89 13.86
CA GLU A 83 -8.63 4.55 15.26
C GLU A 83 -8.48 3.04 15.44
N ALA A 84 -9.31 2.27 14.72
CA ALA A 84 -9.24 0.82 14.77
C ALA A 84 -7.93 0.28 14.24
N LEU A 85 -7.49 0.78 13.08
CA LEU A 85 -6.23 0.36 12.49
C LEU A 85 -5.05 0.71 13.40
N THR A 86 -5.10 1.88 14.01
CA THR A 86 -4.06 2.31 14.93
C THR A 86 -4.02 1.40 16.17
N ALA A 87 -5.19 0.99 16.65
CA ALA A 87 -5.26 0.07 17.78
C ALA A 87 -4.63 -1.28 17.47
N HIS A 88 -4.67 -1.70 16.21
CA HIS A 88 -4.09 -2.98 15.79
C HIS A 88 -2.71 -2.82 15.14
N ARG A 89 -2.12 -1.63 15.21
CA ARG A 89 -0.84 -1.35 14.56
C ARG A 89 0.25 -2.33 14.99
N ALA A 90 0.37 -2.58 16.27
CA ALA A 90 1.41 -3.46 16.79
C ALA A 90 1.29 -4.87 16.20
N ARG A 91 0.07 -5.35 16.08
CA ARG A 91 -0.19 -6.67 15.49
C ARG A 91 0.22 -6.70 14.03
N LEU A 92 -0.14 -5.66 13.29
CA LEU A 92 0.19 -5.56 11.87
C LEU A 92 1.71 -5.47 11.68
N GLN A 93 2.38 -4.68 12.48
CA GLN A 93 3.84 -4.56 12.40
C GLN A 93 4.54 -5.85 12.78
N SER A 94 4.01 -6.57 13.74
CA SER A 94 4.55 -7.87 14.12
C SER A 94 4.43 -8.87 12.96
N SER A 95 3.30 -8.86 12.28
CA SER A 95 3.09 -9.74 11.14
C SER A 95 4.07 -9.43 10.01
N ILE A 96 4.32 -8.15 9.77
CA ILE A 96 5.30 -7.72 8.77
C ILE A 96 6.69 -8.18 9.17
N ALA A 97 7.06 -7.96 10.43
CA ALA A 97 8.40 -8.31 10.91
C ALA A 97 8.69 -9.80 10.77
N LYS A 98 7.66 -10.63 10.92
CA LYS A 98 7.83 -12.08 10.79
C LYS A 98 8.02 -12.52 9.35
N GLN A 99 7.46 -11.80 8.41
CA GLN A 99 7.44 -12.23 7.02
C GLN A 99 8.48 -11.55 6.13
N ILE A 100 8.93 -10.38 6.54
CA ILE A 100 9.92 -9.64 5.78
C ILE A 100 11.24 -9.59 6.52
N ARG A 101 12.29 -9.99 5.84
CA ARG A 101 13.61 -10.01 6.44
C ARG A 101 14.33 -8.69 6.20
N THR A 102 13.88 -7.67 6.89
CA THR A 102 14.55 -6.38 6.85
C THR A 102 15.05 -6.06 8.25
N LYS A 103 16.00 -5.14 8.31
CA LYS A 103 16.57 -4.77 9.60
C LYS A 103 15.59 -4.01 10.46
N LYS A 104 14.62 -3.36 9.85
CA LYS A 104 13.59 -2.64 10.59
C LYS A 104 12.27 -2.70 9.88
N THR A 105 11.22 -2.57 10.65
CA THR A 105 9.85 -2.56 10.15
C THR A 105 9.40 -1.12 10.06
N PRO A 106 8.89 -0.67 8.91
CA PRO A 106 8.40 0.71 8.81
C PRO A 106 7.26 0.98 9.77
N ILE A 107 7.15 2.20 10.24
CA ILE A 107 6.04 2.61 11.07
C ILE A 107 4.83 2.82 10.17
N LEU A 108 3.73 2.18 10.50
CA LEU A 108 2.52 2.26 9.68
C LEU A 108 1.70 3.49 10.04
N ASP A 109 1.25 4.19 9.00
CA ASP A 109 0.44 5.38 9.11
C ASP A 109 -0.76 5.16 8.21
N PHE A 110 -1.97 5.28 8.73
CA PHE A 110 -3.18 4.90 8.02
C PHE A 110 -3.94 6.12 7.51
N ARG A 111 -4.26 6.13 6.22
CA ARG A 111 -4.93 7.25 5.56
C ARG A 111 -6.00 6.77 4.60
N PRO A 112 -7.13 7.51 4.50
CA PRO A 112 -8.11 7.19 3.47
C PRO A 112 -7.49 7.43 2.10
N ASP A 113 -7.87 6.63 1.12
CA ASP A 113 -7.35 6.79 -0.23
C ASP A 113 -8.15 7.85 -0.98
N ILE A 114 -7.77 9.08 -0.79
CA ILE A 114 -8.47 10.23 -1.38
C ILE A 114 -8.39 10.20 -2.91
N ALA A 115 -7.22 9.82 -3.43
CA ALA A 115 -7.03 9.78 -4.88
C ALA A 115 -7.97 8.76 -5.53
N LEU A 116 -8.09 7.58 -4.96
CA LEU A 116 -8.99 6.57 -5.48
C LEU A 116 -10.44 7.04 -5.43
N ARG A 117 -10.85 7.62 -4.31
CA ARG A 117 -12.24 8.10 -4.16
C ARG A 117 -12.55 9.22 -5.13
N SER A 118 -11.59 10.10 -5.39
CA SER A 118 -11.77 11.19 -6.34
C SER A 118 -11.93 10.64 -7.75
N ALA A 119 -11.12 9.64 -8.11
CA ALA A 119 -11.19 9.01 -9.43
C ALA A 119 -12.54 8.31 -9.63
N GLU A 120 -13.02 7.62 -8.61
CA GLU A 120 -14.31 6.95 -8.67
C GLU A 120 -15.46 7.95 -8.84
N ARG A 121 -15.36 9.07 -8.15
CA ARG A 121 -16.37 10.13 -8.24
C ARG A 121 -16.43 10.73 -9.65
N ILE A 122 -15.26 10.96 -10.24
CA ILE A 122 -15.17 11.47 -11.60
C ILE A 122 -15.77 10.48 -12.59
N ASP A 123 -15.47 9.19 -12.43
CA ASP A 123 -16.05 8.15 -13.28
C ASP A 123 -17.56 8.13 -13.20
N ASP A 124 -18.11 8.27 -12.01
CA ASP A 124 -19.56 8.30 -11.83
C ASP A 124 -20.19 9.49 -12.55
N ILE A 125 -19.55 10.65 -12.43
CA ILE A 125 -20.04 11.86 -13.09
C ILE A 125 -20.04 11.67 -14.60
N LEU A 126 -18.97 11.11 -15.15
CA LEU A 126 -18.87 10.87 -16.59
C LEU A 126 -19.89 9.83 -17.06
N ARG A 127 -20.15 8.83 -16.25
CA ARG A 127 -21.13 7.81 -16.59
C ARG A 127 -22.53 8.39 -16.64
N GLU A 128 -22.87 9.23 -15.67
CA GLU A 128 -24.16 9.89 -15.64
C GLU A 128 -24.34 10.81 -16.84
N ASP A 129 -23.29 11.53 -17.21
CA ASP A 129 -23.33 12.42 -18.36
C ASP A 129 -23.60 11.65 -19.65
N ARG A 130 -22.91 10.50 -19.82
CA ARG A 130 -23.14 9.67 -21.00
C ARG A 130 -24.56 9.13 -21.04
N GLN A 131 -25.11 8.74 -19.92
CA GLN A 131 -26.47 8.24 -19.87
C GLN A 131 -27.47 9.33 -20.25
N ARG A 132 -27.28 10.54 -19.75
CA ARG A 132 -28.15 11.65 -20.14
C ARG A 132 -28.12 11.95 -21.62
N ARG A 133 -26.92 11.91 -22.19
CA ARG A 133 -26.77 12.14 -23.62
C ARG A 133 -27.41 11.04 -24.46
N GLY A 134 -27.33 9.81 -23.97
CA GLY A 134 -27.91 8.68 -24.66
C GLY A 134 -29.44 8.70 -24.66
N GLN A 135 -30.03 9.44 -23.74
CA GLN A 135 -31.48 9.52 -23.63
C GLN A 135 -32.06 10.69 -24.42
N ALA A 136 -31.25 11.51 -24.99
CA ALA A 136 -31.75 12.70 -25.69
C ALA A 136 -32.27 12.40 -27.11
#